data_6a4456304f96e8c2664379774ebf54f0
#
_entry.id   6a4456304f96e8c2664379774ebf54f0
#
_cell.length_a   1.000
_cell.length_b   1.000
_cell.length_c   1.000
_cell.angle_alpha   90.00
_cell.angle_beta   90.00
_cell.angle_gamma   90.00
#
_symmetry.space_group_name_H-M   'P 1'
#
loop_
_entity.id
_entity.type
_entity.pdbx_description
1 polymer ?
#
loop_
_entity_poly.entity_id
_entity_poly.type
_entity_poly.pdbx_seq_one_letter_code
_entity_poly.pdbx_strand_id
1 'polypeptide(L)'
;LLKKIKSKNIDNIFISAPENVAWLLNLRGKDSPFSPIPNCKIILTKSKKIYFFSCPLKIKNIKKIIPYNKFKFYEYKDFSKIISNLTGKSFCIDNLTCSSFNESIIKSSFDVKSFIDPCYEMKSIKNLEEIKNMKNAHIKDGLALTRFIYWIKNNNHKNLTEISAQNKLEKFRKLSKEY
;
A
#
# COMPACT_ATOMS: atom_id res chain seq x y z
N LEU A 1 4.06 -12.62 8.18
CA LEU A 1 2.60 -12.51 8.20
C LEU A 1 1.94 -13.86 8.51
N LEU A 2 2.25 -14.93 7.76
CA LEU A 2 1.66 -16.27 7.99
C LEU A 2 1.86 -16.82 9.42
N LYS A 3 3.01 -16.57 10.04
CA LYS A 3 3.24 -16.96 11.45
C LYS A 3 2.27 -16.23 12.39
N LYS A 4 2.02 -14.92 12.17
CA LYS A 4 1.06 -14.13 12.96
C LYS A 4 -0.38 -14.58 12.78
N ILE A 5 -0.78 -14.97 11.56
CA ILE A 5 -2.11 -15.52 11.28
C ILE A 5 -2.31 -16.84 12.03
N LYS A 6 -1.32 -17.74 11.93
CA LYS A 6 -1.38 -19.05 12.59
C LYS A 6 -1.43 -18.95 14.11
N SER A 7 -0.60 -18.09 14.72
CA SER A 7 -0.58 -17.92 16.18
C SER A 7 -1.90 -17.37 16.74
N LYS A 8 -2.67 -16.61 15.96
CA LYS A 8 -3.98 -16.07 16.33
C LYS A 8 -5.15 -16.98 15.94
N ASN A 9 -4.87 -18.17 15.40
CA ASN A 9 -5.87 -19.11 14.89
C ASN A 9 -6.86 -18.45 13.90
N ILE A 10 -6.33 -17.75 12.91
CA ILE A 10 -7.08 -17.07 11.85
C ILE A 10 -6.92 -17.85 10.55
N ASP A 11 -8.02 -18.12 9.86
CA ASP A 11 -8.00 -18.85 8.59
C ASP A 11 -7.71 -17.94 7.40
N ASN A 12 -8.29 -16.74 7.40
CA ASN A 12 -8.16 -15.77 6.31
C ASN A 12 -7.91 -14.36 6.86
N ILE A 13 -7.12 -13.56 6.16
CA ILE A 13 -6.91 -12.14 6.46
C ILE A 13 -7.13 -11.30 5.21
N PHE A 14 -7.87 -10.20 5.34
CA PHE A 14 -8.03 -9.20 4.31
C PHE A 14 -7.11 -8.01 4.57
N ILE A 15 -6.20 -7.76 3.64
CA ILE A 15 -5.36 -6.57 3.64
C ILE A 15 -5.99 -5.59 2.66
N SER A 16 -6.71 -4.62 3.21
CA SER A 16 -7.47 -3.61 2.47
C SER A 16 -6.67 -2.34 2.18
N ALA A 17 -5.61 -2.07 2.97
CA ALA A 17 -4.71 -0.95 2.80
C ALA A 17 -3.77 -1.18 1.60
N PRO A 18 -3.89 -0.40 0.51
CA PRO A 18 -3.09 -0.63 -0.70
C PRO A 18 -1.59 -0.42 -0.47
N GLU A 19 -1.20 0.47 0.45
CA GLU A 19 0.20 0.68 0.84
C GLU A 19 0.80 -0.54 1.55
N ASN A 20 -0.01 -1.29 2.29
CA ASN A 20 0.43 -2.53 2.95
C ASN A 20 0.57 -3.65 1.93
N VAL A 21 -0.34 -3.73 0.96
CA VAL A 21 -0.21 -4.68 -0.17
C VAL A 21 1.02 -4.36 -1.01
N ALA A 22 1.24 -3.07 -1.32
CA ALA A 22 2.40 -2.61 -2.08
C ALA A 22 3.72 -3.00 -1.40
N TRP A 23 3.81 -2.79 -0.09
CA TRP A 23 4.98 -3.18 0.70
C TRP A 23 5.16 -4.69 0.77
N LEU A 24 4.10 -5.44 1.09
CA LEU A 24 4.15 -6.89 1.28
C LEU A 24 4.55 -7.65 0.00
N LEU A 25 4.09 -7.16 -1.15
CA LEU A 25 4.34 -7.79 -2.46
C LEU A 25 5.44 -7.08 -3.26
N ASN A 26 6.05 -6.05 -2.70
CA ASN A 26 7.03 -5.18 -3.37
C ASN A 26 6.54 -4.62 -4.71
N LEU A 27 5.28 -4.18 -4.74
CA LEU A 27 4.65 -3.60 -5.92
C LEU A 27 4.72 -2.08 -5.87
N ARG A 28 4.80 -1.46 -7.04
CA ARG A 28 4.69 -0.01 -7.21
C ARG A 28 3.67 0.29 -8.29
N GLY A 29 2.96 1.42 -8.15
CA GLY A 29 1.91 1.86 -9.05
C GLY A 29 1.93 3.37 -9.25
N LYS A 30 1.09 3.85 -10.16
CA LYS A 30 0.95 5.28 -10.52
C LYS A 30 -0.50 5.75 -10.31
N ASP A 31 -1.21 5.20 -9.33
CA ASP A 31 -2.61 5.54 -9.09
C ASP A 31 -2.78 6.85 -8.30
N SER A 32 -1.74 7.25 -7.60
CA SER A 32 -1.66 8.52 -6.92
C SER A 32 -0.51 9.35 -7.49
N PRO A 33 -0.71 10.66 -7.73
CA PRO A 33 0.32 11.54 -8.29
C PRO A 33 1.61 11.62 -7.45
N PHE A 34 1.46 11.48 -6.12
CA PHE A 34 2.57 11.70 -5.16
C PHE A 34 2.94 10.46 -4.36
N SER A 35 2.40 9.30 -4.73
CA SER A 35 2.64 8.05 -4.00
C SER A 35 2.72 6.87 -4.96
N PRO A 36 3.79 6.05 -4.90
CA PRO A 36 3.95 4.91 -5.80
C PRO A 36 3.11 3.70 -5.38
N ILE A 37 1.88 3.92 -4.93
CA ILE A 37 0.99 2.89 -4.39
C ILE A 37 -0.03 2.48 -5.45
N PRO A 38 -0.08 1.19 -5.85
CA PRO A 38 -1.13 0.66 -6.71
C PRO A 38 -2.42 0.45 -5.91
N ASN A 39 -3.55 0.84 -6.47
CA ASN A 39 -4.84 0.50 -5.88
C ASN A 39 -5.10 -1.01 -6.07
N CYS A 40 -4.93 -1.75 -4.98
CA CYS A 40 -5.10 -3.20 -4.92
C CYS A 40 -5.39 -3.65 -3.48
N LYS A 41 -6.00 -4.82 -3.35
CA LYS A 41 -6.31 -5.46 -2.08
C LYS A 41 -5.98 -6.95 -2.19
N ILE A 42 -5.73 -7.60 -1.06
CA ILE A 42 -5.50 -9.05 -1.05
C ILE A 42 -6.25 -9.75 0.08
N ILE A 43 -6.58 -11.01 -0.17
CA ILE A 43 -6.92 -11.97 0.89
C ILE A 43 -5.79 -12.99 0.92
N LEU A 44 -5.22 -13.19 2.11
CA LEU A 44 -4.24 -14.23 2.37
C LEU A 44 -4.87 -15.31 3.25
N THR A 45 -4.79 -16.56 2.82
CA THR A 45 -5.34 -17.70 3.56
C THR A 45 -4.26 -18.41 4.38
N LYS A 46 -4.67 -19.15 5.41
CA LYS A 46 -3.82 -20.03 6.20
C LYS A 46 -3.11 -21.10 5.35
N SER A 47 -3.70 -21.51 4.24
CA SER A 47 -3.14 -22.43 3.24
C SER A 47 -2.14 -21.76 2.28
N LYS A 48 -1.74 -20.52 2.53
CA LYS A 48 -0.78 -19.72 1.75
C LYS A 48 -1.26 -19.31 0.35
N LYS A 49 -2.55 -19.39 0.06
CA LYS A 49 -3.13 -18.86 -1.18
C LYS A 49 -3.32 -17.36 -1.04
N ILE A 50 -3.05 -16.61 -2.10
CA ILE A 50 -3.23 -15.16 -2.17
C ILE A 50 -4.26 -14.86 -3.26
N TYR A 51 -5.35 -14.22 -2.86
CA TYR A 51 -6.37 -13.71 -3.77
C TYR A 51 -6.12 -12.21 -3.94
N PHE A 52 -5.70 -11.82 -5.12
CA PHE A 52 -5.32 -10.44 -5.45
C PHE A 52 -6.43 -9.76 -6.23
N PHE A 53 -6.89 -8.61 -5.74
CA PHE A 53 -7.97 -7.83 -6.33
C PHE A 53 -7.45 -6.51 -6.88
N SER A 54 -7.72 -6.23 -8.14
CA SER A 54 -7.41 -4.95 -8.79
C SER A 54 -8.19 -4.79 -10.11
N CYS A 55 -7.96 -3.71 -10.84
CA CYS A 55 -8.53 -3.55 -12.18
C CYS A 55 -7.84 -4.47 -13.21
N PRO A 56 -8.52 -4.84 -14.32
CA PRO A 56 -8.02 -5.79 -15.32
C PRO A 56 -6.66 -5.45 -15.89
N LEU A 57 -6.41 -4.18 -16.19
CA LEU A 57 -5.14 -3.72 -16.75
C LEU A 57 -3.95 -3.98 -15.81
N LYS A 58 -4.12 -3.71 -14.52
CA LYS A 58 -3.09 -3.99 -13.50
C LYS A 58 -2.87 -5.48 -13.32
N ILE A 59 -3.94 -6.25 -13.27
CA ILE A 59 -3.87 -7.71 -13.20
C ILE A 59 -3.03 -8.25 -14.36
N LYS A 60 -3.28 -7.79 -15.59
CA LYS A 60 -2.50 -8.17 -16.78
C LYS A 60 -1.01 -7.88 -16.61
N ASN A 61 -0.65 -6.73 -16.05
CA ASN A 61 0.74 -6.33 -15.84
C ASN A 61 1.41 -7.10 -14.70
N ILE A 62 0.72 -7.26 -13.57
CA ILE A 62 1.23 -7.95 -12.39
C ILE A 62 1.45 -9.44 -12.66
N LYS A 63 0.58 -10.07 -13.45
CA LYS A 63 0.75 -11.45 -13.88
C LYS A 63 2.08 -11.72 -14.59
N LYS A 64 2.71 -10.74 -15.20
CA LYS A 64 4.03 -10.87 -15.82
C LYS A 64 5.19 -10.89 -14.82
N ILE A 65 4.98 -10.39 -13.62
CA ILE A 65 6.02 -10.14 -12.62
C ILE A 65 5.96 -11.16 -11.48
N ILE A 66 4.75 -11.55 -11.07
CA ILE A 66 4.55 -12.45 -9.92
C ILE A 66 4.40 -13.91 -10.36
N PRO A 67 5.14 -14.85 -9.75
CA PRO A 67 4.99 -16.29 -10.04
C PRO A 67 3.58 -16.80 -9.71
N TYR A 68 2.94 -17.47 -10.67
CA TYR A 68 1.52 -17.87 -10.64
C TYR A 68 1.10 -18.81 -9.51
N ASN A 69 1.98 -19.64 -8.99
CA ASN A 69 1.63 -20.83 -8.19
C ASN A 69 0.85 -20.56 -6.88
N LYS A 70 0.92 -19.33 -6.36
CA LYS A 70 0.26 -18.97 -5.09
C LYS A 70 -0.79 -17.86 -5.24
N PHE A 71 -0.85 -17.22 -6.40
CA PHE A 71 -1.72 -16.08 -6.66
C PHE A 71 -2.93 -16.48 -7.50
N LYS A 72 -4.10 -15.99 -7.08
CA LYS A 72 -5.33 -15.96 -7.85
C LYS A 72 -5.73 -14.51 -8.04
N PHE A 73 -5.98 -14.09 -9.27
CA PHE A 73 -6.22 -12.70 -9.65
C PHE A 73 -7.69 -12.50 -10.02
N TYR A 74 -8.31 -11.48 -9.42
CA TYR A 74 -9.73 -11.16 -9.57
C TYR A 74 -9.96 -9.67 -9.70
N GLU A 75 -11.07 -9.29 -10.30
CA GLU A 75 -11.57 -7.93 -10.29
C GLU A 75 -12.32 -7.65 -8.97
N TYR A 76 -12.49 -6.37 -8.62
CA TYR A 76 -13.22 -6.00 -7.41
C TYR A 76 -14.68 -6.48 -7.39
N LYS A 77 -15.32 -6.56 -8.58
CA LYS A 77 -16.69 -7.08 -8.72
C LYS A 77 -16.84 -8.53 -8.28
N ASP A 78 -15.77 -9.30 -8.34
CA ASP A 78 -15.77 -10.71 -7.97
C ASP A 78 -15.64 -10.95 -6.46
N PHE A 79 -15.42 -9.87 -5.66
CA PHE A 79 -15.10 -9.98 -4.24
C PHE A 79 -16.12 -10.81 -3.46
N SER A 80 -17.42 -10.51 -3.59
CA SER A 80 -18.49 -11.25 -2.89
C SER A 80 -18.50 -12.74 -3.27
N LYS A 81 -18.40 -13.04 -4.58
CA LYS A 81 -18.33 -14.43 -5.08
C LYS A 81 -17.11 -15.18 -4.54
N ILE A 82 -15.98 -14.50 -4.41
CA ILE A 82 -14.77 -15.12 -3.86
C ILE A 82 -14.93 -15.38 -2.37
N ILE A 83 -15.48 -14.42 -1.60
CA ILE A 83 -15.75 -14.60 -0.17
C ILE A 83 -16.62 -15.83 0.06
N SER A 84 -17.75 -16.00 -0.64
CA SER A 84 -18.66 -17.15 -0.46
C SER A 84 -18.03 -18.51 -0.83
N ASN A 85 -16.95 -18.52 -1.62
CA ASN A 85 -16.24 -19.75 -2.01
C ASN A 85 -14.96 -20.01 -1.19
N LEU A 86 -14.59 -19.12 -0.26
CA LEU A 86 -13.44 -19.36 0.61
C LEU A 86 -13.76 -20.37 1.70
N THR A 87 -12.74 -21.11 2.09
CA THR A 87 -12.83 -22.08 3.20
C THR A 87 -12.32 -21.48 4.51
N GLY A 88 -12.76 -22.03 5.62
CA GLY A 88 -12.41 -21.58 6.98
C GLY A 88 -13.62 -21.03 7.73
N LYS A 89 -13.41 -20.68 9.00
CA LYS A 89 -14.45 -20.09 9.87
C LYS A 89 -14.15 -18.65 10.24
N SER A 90 -12.87 -18.34 10.45
CA SER A 90 -12.43 -17.04 10.96
C SER A 90 -11.81 -16.17 9.87
N PHE A 91 -12.15 -14.89 9.91
CA PHE A 91 -11.64 -13.88 8.97
C PHE A 91 -11.14 -12.64 9.73
N CYS A 92 -9.91 -12.23 9.48
CA CYS A 92 -9.36 -11.02 10.07
C CYS A 92 -9.50 -9.83 9.12
N ILE A 93 -9.94 -8.71 9.66
CA ILE A 93 -9.96 -7.40 8.98
C ILE A 93 -9.31 -6.35 9.87
N ASP A 94 -8.87 -5.26 9.26
CA ASP A 94 -8.51 -4.03 9.97
C ASP A 94 -9.62 -3.00 9.76
N ASN A 95 -10.34 -2.65 10.83
CA ASN A 95 -11.48 -1.73 10.78
C ASN A 95 -11.08 -0.30 10.36
N LEU A 96 -9.80 0.07 10.49
CA LEU A 96 -9.34 1.40 10.07
C LEU A 96 -9.24 1.53 8.55
N THR A 97 -9.11 0.41 7.83
CA THR A 97 -8.86 0.41 6.38
C THR A 97 -9.90 -0.39 5.59
N CYS A 98 -10.63 -1.29 6.24
CA CYS A 98 -11.70 -2.05 5.62
C CYS A 98 -12.96 -1.19 5.50
N SER A 99 -13.51 -1.07 4.30
CA SER A 99 -14.80 -0.40 4.13
C SER A 99 -15.93 -1.23 4.74
N SER A 100 -16.97 -0.54 5.26
CA SER A 100 -18.18 -1.20 5.80
C SER A 100 -18.84 -2.14 4.79
N PHE A 101 -18.77 -1.81 3.50
CA PHE A 101 -19.27 -2.67 2.42
C PHE A 101 -18.52 -4.01 2.36
N ASN A 102 -17.17 -3.99 2.35
CA ASN A 102 -16.39 -5.22 2.35
C ASN A 102 -16.55 -6.02 3.64
N GLU A 103 -16.63 -5.34 4.77
CA GLU A 103 -16.86 -5.96 6.06
C GLU A 103 -18.21 -6.68 6.10
N SER A 104 -19.29 -6.08 5.60
CA SER A 104 -20.61 -6.72 5.55
C SER A 104 -20.62 -8.00 4.69
N ILE A 105 -19.94 -7.97 3.54
CA ILE A 105 -19.76 -9.14 2.69
C ILE A 105 -18.99 -10.25 3.42
N ILE A 106 -17.93 -9.92 4.15
CA ILE A 106 -17.14 -10.91 4.88
C ILE A 106 -17.95 -11.48 6.05
N LYS A 107 -18.66 -10.62 6.80
CA LYS A 107 -19.53 -11.03 7.92
C LYS A 107 -20.67 -11.96 7.51
N SER A 108 -21.14 -11.93 6.27
CA SER A 108 -22.19 -12.84 5.80
C SER A 108 -21.74 -14.32 5.73
N SER A 109 -20.44 -14.58 5.74
CA SER A 109 -19.89 -15.93 5.54
C SER A 109 -18.86 -16.37 6.58
N PHE A 110 -18.35 -15.44 7.40
CA PHE A 110 -17.26 -15.71 8.34
C PHE A 110 -17.46 -15.06 9.71
N ASP A 111 -16.88 -15.68 10.73
CA ASP A 111 -16.65 -15.05 12.03
C ASP A 111 -15.51 -14.03 11.93
N VAL A 112 -15.87 -12.74 11.99
CA VAL A 112 -14.95 -11.64 11.75
C VAL A 112 -14.25 -11.22 13.03
N LYS A 113 -12.92 -11.22 12.98
CA LYS A 113 -12.05 -10.70 14.04
C LYS A 113 -11.38 -9.42 13.55
N SER A 114 -11.45 -8.37 14.36
CA SER A 114 -10.80 -7.09 14.05
C SER A 114 -9.43 -6.98 14.72
N PHE A 115 -8.39 -6.74 13.92
CA PHE A 115 -7.04 -6.46 14.38
C PHE A 115 -6.40 -5.44 13.45
N ILE A 116 -5.49 -4.62 14.00
CA ILE A 116 -4.61 -3.76 13.18
C ILE A 116 -3.84 -4.64 12.18
N ASP A 117 -3.81 -4.25 10.91
CA ASP A 117 -3.08 -4.98 9.88
C ASP A 117 -1.61 -5.19 10.32
N PRO A 118 -1.17 -6.46 10.44
CA PRO A 118 0.19 -6.78 10.89
C PRO A 118 1.29 -6.20 9.99
N CYS A 119 0.97 -5.81 8.76
CA CYS A 119 1.93 -5.18 7.86
C CYS A 119 2.42 -3.83 8.40
N TYR A 120 1.60 -3.08 9.17
CA TYR A 120 2.03 -1.82 9.79
C TYR A 120 3.22 -2.01 10.72
N GLU A 121 3.13 -3.00 11.61
CA GLU A 121 4.23 -3.32 12.52
C GLU A 121 5.44 -3.87 11.75
N MET A 122 5.23 -4.77 10.80
CA MET A 122 6.31 -5.38 10.03
C MET A 122 7.10 -4.36 9.20
N LYS A 123 6.41 -3.40 8.54
CA LYS A 123 7.08 -2.36 7.75
C LYS A 123 7.68 -1.23 8.59
N SER A 124 7.29 -1.11 9.86
CA SER A 124 7.87 -0.11 10.76
C SER A 124 9.32 -0.41 11.11
N ILE A 125 9.70 -1.69 11.16
CA ILE A 125 11.07 -2.13 11.41
C ILE A 125 11.79 -2.27 10.07
N LYS A 126 12.66 -1.28 9.77
CA LYS A 126 13.39 -1.21 8.50
C LYS A 126 14.61 -2.09 8.50
N ASN A 127 14.87 -2.75 7.37
CA ASN A 127 16.15 -3.44 7.14
C ASN A 127 17.26 -2.44 6.79
N LEU A 128 18.50 -2.93 6.70
CA LEU A 128 19.67 -2.07 6.46
C LEU A 128 19.61 -1.33 5.12
N GLU A 129 19.09 -1.96 4.07
CA GLU A 129 18.95 -1.34 2.76
C GLU A 129 17.84 -0.26 2.75
N GLU A 130 16.73 -0.52 3.41
CA GLU A 130 15.66 0.48 3.60
C GLU A 130 16.16 1.69 4.39
N ILE A 131 16.99 1.47 5.44
CA ILE A 131 17.60 2.55 6.22
C ILE A 131 18.54 3.38 5.36
N LYS A 132 19.41 2.73 4.58
CA LYS A 132 20.37 3.40 3.67
C LYS A 132 19.62 4.24 2.63
N ASN A 133 18.59 3.67 1.99
CA ASN A 133 17.80 4.37 0.98
C ASN A 133 17.04 5.55 1.58
N MET A 134 16.49 5.40 2.79
CA MET A 134 15.82 6.49 3.51
C MET A 134 16.78 7.63 3.84
N LYS A 135 17.99 7.34 4.36
CA LYS A 135 19.01 8.36 4.61
C LYS A 135 19.38 9.12 3.35
N ASN A 136 19.61 8.42 2.24
CA ASN A 136 19.92 9.04 0.96
C ASN A 136 18.77 9.93 0.44
N ALA A 137 17.52 9.46 0.54
CA ALA A 137 16.35 10.24 0.16
C ALA A 137 16.23 11.53 0.99
N HIS A 138 16.44 11.44 2.32
CA HIS A 138 16.41 12.61 3.20
C HIS A 138 17.51 13.63 2.91
N ILE A 139 18.72 13.20 2.56
CA ILE A 139 19.80 14.11 2.17
C ILE A 139 19.41 14.87 0.90
N LYS A 140 18.87 14.19 -0.11
CA LYS A 140 18.46 14.81 -1.38
C LYS A 140 17.28 15.77 -1.21
N ASP A 141 16.25 15.35 -0.47
CA ASP A 141 15.08 16.19 -0.19
C ASP A 141 15.45 17.36 0.72
N GLY A 142 16.32 17.15 1.71
CA GLY A 142 16.86 18.20 2.56
C GLY A 142 17.60 19.30 1.79
N LEU A 143 18.37 18.94 0.76
CA LEU A 143 19.00 19.90 -0.13
C LEU A 143 17.97 20.72 -0.92
N ALA A 144 16.95 20.08 -1.46
CA ALA A 144 15.86 20.75 -2.18
C ALA A 144 15.09 21.71 -1.25
N LEU A 145 14.79 21.25 -0.05
CA LEU A 145 14.09 22.04 0.98
C LEU A 145 14.95 23.24 1.43
N THR A 146 16.24 23.05 1.65
CA THR A 146 17.16 24.15 2.02
C THR A 146 17.21 25.23 0.93
N ARG A 147 17.29 24.84 -0.34
CA ARG A 147 17.21 25.76 -1.48
C ARG A 147 15.87 26.49 -1.54
N PHE A 148 14.78 25.79 -1.24
CA PHE A 148 13.45 26.39 -1.19
C PHE A 148 13.32 27.39 -0.05
N ILE A 149 13.79 27.08 1.16
CA ILE A 149 13.79 28.00 2.32
C ILE A 149 14.61 29.25 2.01
N TYR A 150 15.80 29.08 1.42
CA TYR A 150 16.62 30.20 0.99
C TYR A 150 15.88 31.08 -0.04
N TRP A 151 15.28 30.45 -1.04
CA TRP A 151 14.54 31.17 -2.07
C TRP A 151 13.35 31.92 -1.47
N ILE A 152 12.56 31.32 -0.60
CA ILE A 152 11.37 31.97 -0.02
C ILE A 152 11.77 33.16 0.87
N LYS A 153 12.87 33.05 1.61
CA LYS A 153 13.35 34.16 2.47
C LYS A 153 13.90 35.36 1.71
N ASN A 154 14.39 35.16 0.49
CA ASN A 154 15.06 36.19 -0.30
C ASN A 154 14.22 36.73 -1.47
N ASN A 155 12.96 36.33 -1.59
CA ASN A 155 12.07 36.79 -2.65
C ASN A 155 10.94 37.69 -2.12
N ASN A 156 10.48 38.60 -2.98
CA ASN A 156 9.32 39.42 -2.68
C ASN A 156 8.04 38.57 -2.75
N HIS A 157 7.32 38.47 -1.63
CA HIS A 157 6.15 37.59 -1.48
C HIS A 157 4.83 38.18 -1.99
N LYS A 158 4.82 39.38 -2.58
CA LYS A 158 3.56 40.08 -3.01
C LYS A 158 2.67 39.23 -3.94
N ASN A 159 3.28 38.34 -4.73
CA ASN A 159 2.57 37.49 -5.70
C ASN A 159 2.77 36.00 -5.44
N LEU A 160 3.22 35.62 -4.24
CA LEU A 160 3.47 34.22 -3.89
C LEU A 160 2.18 33.57 -3.42
N THR A 161 1.80 32.49 -4.10
CA THR A 161 0.69 31.61 -3.68
C THR A 161 1.24 30.28 -3.17
N GLU A 162 0.45 29.53 -2.42
CA GLU A 162 0.79 28.17 -1.99
C GLU A 162 1.13 27.26 -3.17
N ILE A 163 0.36 27.36 -4.26
CA ILE A 163 0.60 26.58 -5.49
C ILE A 163 1.93 26.93 -6.14
N SER A 164 2.25 28.26 -6.23
CA SER A 164 3.51 28.70 -6.81
C SER A 164 4.71 28.28 -5.96
N ALA A 165 4.57 28.30 -4.64
CA ALA A 165 5.58 27.82 -3.69
C ALA A 165 5.79 26.30 -3.82
N GLN A 166 4.71 25.51 -3.86
CA GLN A 166 4.76 24.07 -4.09
C GLN A 166 5.48 23.75 -5.42
N ASN A 167 5.10 24.40 -6.50
CA ASN A 167 5.74 24.21 -7.81
C ASN A 167 7.24 24.56 -7.79
N LYS A 168 7.62 25.57 -7.00
CA LYS A 168 9.03 25.94 -6.84
C LYS A 168 9.82 24.88 -6.08
N LEU A 169 9.27 24.34 -5.00
CA LEU A 169 9.88 23.24 -4.25
C LEU A 169 10.05 22.00 -5.13
N GLU A 170 9.02 21.67 -5.92
CA GLU A 170 9.10 20.55 -6.86
C GLU A 170 10.20 20.75 -7.92
N LYS A 171 10.36 21.99 -8.44
CA LYS A 171 11.49 22.32 -9.33
C LYS A 171 12.84 22.05 -8.68
N PHE A 172 13.01 22.37 -7.40
CA PHE A 172 14.26 22.07 -6.69
C PHE A 172 14.48 20.57 -6.50
N ARG A 173 13.41 19.79 -6.23
CA ARG A 173 13.48 18.33 -6.16
C ARG A 173 13.88 17.70 -7.49
N LYS A 174 13.34 18.20 -8.59
CA LYS A 174 13.65 17.75 -9.96
C LYS A 174 15.10 18.01 -10.40
N LEU A 175 15.88 18.80 -9.66
CA LEU A 175 17.33 18.91 -9.88
C LEU A 175 18.10 17.64 -9.44
N SER A 176 17.47 16.77 -8.65
CA SER A 176 18.03 15.46 -8.35
C SER A 176 17.82 14.51 -9.54
N LYS A 177 18.87 13.80 -9.94
CA LYS A 177 18.80 12.82 -11.06
C LYS A 177 17.88 11.62 -10.78
N GLU A 178 17.47 11.45 -9.54
CA GLU A 178 16.67 10.31 -9.07
C GLU A 178 15.22 10.71 -8.66
N TYR A 179 14.80 11.92 -9.05
CA TYR A 179 13.45 12.39 -8.80
C TYR A 179 12.48 11.82 -9.85
#